data_3328e297b185c0b6b5b6340eb7f6dcfe
#
_entry.id   3328e297b185c0b6b5b6340eb7f6dcfe
#
_cell.length_a   1.000
_cell.length_b   1.000
_cell.length_c   1.000
_cell.angle_alpha   90.00
_cell.angle_beta   90.00
_cell.angle_gamma   90.00
#
_symmetry.space_group_name_H-M   'P 1'
#
loop_
_entity.id
_entity.type
_entity.pdbx_description
1 polymer ?
#
loop_
_entity_poly.entity_id
_entity_poly.type
_entity_poly.pdbx_seq_one_letter_code
_entity_poly.pdbx_strand_id
1 'polypeptide(L)'
;MPRIDVEDLEVDDDNIVEMDRHGLSVERLFQVWEDAPKYRRNKAGEAATLQMIGPDRGGGFWTIPIVETRTPNTWRPVTGWPSETEDIAWYRGSR
;
A
#
# COMPACT_ATOMS: atom_id res chain seq x y z
N MET A 1 5.88 20.87 4.03
CA MET A 1 5.72 19.57 3.37
C MET A 1 4.26 19.17 3.37
N PRO A 2 3.71 18.87 2.21
CA PRO A 2 2.35 18.36 2.19
C PRO A 2 2.31 17.01 2.90
N ARG A 3 1.33 16.87 3.74
CA ARG A 3 1.10 15.63 4.46
C ARG A 3 0.35 14.66 3.56
N ILE A 4 0.78 13.42 3.55
CA ILE A 4 0.07 12.37 2.83
C ILE A 4 -1.00 11.80 3.76
N ASP A 5 -2.25 11.97 3.38
CA ASP A 5 -3.37 11.40 4.13
C ASP A 5 -4.04 10.33 3.29
N VAL A 6 -4.05 9.12 3.80
CA VAL A 6 -4.79 8.00 3.21
C VAL A 6 -5.91 7.66 4.19
N GLU A 7 -7.02 8.34 4.01
CA GLU A 7 -8.16 8.23 4.92
C GLU A 7 -9.07 7.06 4.57
N ASP A 8 -9.03 6.61 3.32
CA ASP A 8 -9.83 5.49 2.87
C ASP A 8 -9.18 4.82 1.67
N LEU A 9 -9.57 3.58 1.42
CA LEU A 9 -9.12 2.80 0.28
C LEU A 9 -10.31 2.46 -0.61
N GLU A 10 -10.14 2.67 -1.92
CA GLU A 10 -11.14 2.27 -2.90
C GLU A 10 -10.87 0.83 -3.34
N VAL A 11 -11.71 -0.09 -2.91
CA VAL A 11 -11.57 -1.52 -3.17
C VAL A 11 -12.79 -2.02 -3.91
N ASP A 12 -12.57 -2.74 -5.01
CA ASP A 12 -13.62 -3.38 -5.79
C ASP A 12 -13.13 -4.74 -6.28
N ASP A 13 -13.97 -5.43 -7.04
CA ASP A 13 -13.65 -6.78 -7.50
C ASP A 13 -12.36 -6.82 -8.33
N ASP A 14 -12.12 -5.79 -9.12
CA ASP A 14 -10.96 -5.76 -10.02
C ASP A 14 -9.65 -5.74 -9.25
N ASN A 15 -9.52 -4.84 -8.28
CA ASN A 15 -8.26 -4.80 -7.53
C ASN A 15 -8.14 -5.93 -6.50
N ILE A 16 -9.25 -6.44 -5.99
CA ILE A 16 -9.23 -7.62 -5.14
C ILE A 16 -8.63 -8.80 -5.89
N VAL A 17 -9.09 -9.06 -7.11
CA VAL A 17 -8.58 -10.16 -7.93
C VAL A 17 -7.09 -9.98 -8.23
N GLU A 18 -6.68 -8.76 -8.56
CA GLU A 18 -5.29 -8.48 -8.87
C GLU A 18 -4.37 -8.72 -7.66
N MET A 19 -4.77 -8.23 -6.49
CA MET A 19 -3.98 -8.44 -5.27
C MET A 19 -3.95 -9.91 -4.86
N ASP A 20 -5.07 -10.62 -5.03
CA ASP A 20 -5.16 -12.03 -4.68
C ASP A 20 -4.20 -12.89 -5.49
N ARG A 21 -3.90 -12.51 -6.73
CA ARG A 21 -2.90 -13.21 -7.56
C ARG A 21 -1.53 -13.26 -6.89
N HIS A 22 -1.23 -12.30 -6.04
CA HIS A 22 0.04 -12.21 -5.32
C HIS A 22 -0.07 -12.66 -3.88
N GLY A 23 -1.20 -13.22 -3.51
CA GLY A 23 -1.44 -13.73 -2.16
C GLY A 23 -1.90 -12.68 -1.16
N LEU A 24 -2.17 -11.45 -1.61
CA LEU A 24 -2.64 -10.39 -0.72
C LEU A 24 -4.17 -10.39 -0.69
N SER A 25 -4.74 -10.89 0.40
CA SER A 25 -6.19 -10.84 0.61
C SER A 25 -6.63 -9.43 1.00
N VAL A 26 -7.91 -9.14 0.80
CA VAL A 26 -8.47 -7.86 1.21
C VAL A 26 -8.35 -7.65 2.72
N GLU A 27 -8.44 -8.72 3.50
CA GLU A 27 -8.27 -8.64 4.95
C GLU A 27 -6.86 -8.19 5.32
N ARG A 28 -5.84 -8.77 4.68
CA ARG A 28 -4.46 -8.36 4.92
C ARG A 28 -4.18 -6.94 4.45
N LEU A 29 -4.77 -6.54 3.33
CA LEU A 29 -4.68 -5.17 2.86
C LEU A 29 -5.12 -4.18 3.94
N PHE A 30 -6.28 -4.41 4.54
CA PHE A 30 -6.77 -3.53 5.59
C PHE A 30 -5.93 -3.61 6.87
N GLN A 31 -5.38 -4.78 7.19
CA GLN A 31 -4.46 -4.90 8.32
C GLN A 31 -3.22 -4.03 8.12
N VAL A 32 -2.64 -4.06 6.93
CA VAL A 32 -1.47 -3.22 6.61
C VAL A 32 -1.84 -1.75 6.74
N TRP A 33 -2.97 -1.35 6.17
CA TRP A 33 -3.41 0.04 6.19
C TRP A 33 -3.69 0.52 7.62
N GLU A 34 -4.24 -0.32 8.47
CA GLU A 34 -4.60 0.04 9.85
C GLU A 34 -3.42 0.03 10.82
N ASP A 35 -2.36 -0.69 10.52
CA ASP A 35 -1.25 -0.92 11.44
C ASP A 35 -0.04 -0.03 11.15
N ALA A 36 -0.28 1.27 10.97
CA ALA A 36 0.75 2.28 10.80
C ALA A 36 1.72 1.97 9.64
N PRO A 37 1.22 1.83 8.42
CA PRO A 37 2.09 1.65 7.27
C PRO A 37 2.87 2.94 6.99
N LYS A 38 3.91 2.82 6.19
CA LYS A 38 4.66 3.99 5.71
C LYS A 38 4.46 4.14 4.21
N TYR A 39 4.55 5.36 3.75
CA TYR A 39 4.30 5.68 2.35
C TYR A 39 5.54 6.30 1.74
N ARG A 40 5.89 5.89 0.53
CA ARG A 40 6.96 6.53 -0.22
C ARG A 40 6.52 6.71 -1.66
N ARG A 41 7.13 7.68 -2.35
CA ARG A 41 6.84 7.89 -3.76
C ARG A 41 7.34 6.71 -4.57
N ASN A 42 6.53 6.33 -5.55
CA ASN A 42 6.94 5.29 -6.49
C ASN A 42 8.02 5.89 -7.42
N LYS A 43 9.17 5.22 -7.49
CA LYS A 43 10.30 5.69 -8.30
C LYS A 43 10.09 5.54 -9.80
N ALA A 44 9.04 4.88 -10.22
CA ALA A 44 8.74 4.71 -11.65
C ALA A 44 8.30 6.01 -12.33
N GLY A 45 8.28 7.12 -11.60
CA GLY A 45 8.04 8.42 -12.19
C GLY A 45 6.58 8.72 -12.52
N GLU A 46 5.68 7.89 -12.11
CA GLU A 46 4.26 8.15 -12.31
C GLU A 46 3.75 9.12 -11.26
N ALA A 47 3.15 10.21 -11.71
CA ALA A 47 2.58 11.20 -10.83
C ALA A 47 1.48 10.58 -9.98
N ALA A 48 1.39 11.03 -8.73
CA ALA A 48 0.34 10.64 -7.80
C ALA A 48 0.33 9.15 -7.44
N THR A 49 1.45 8.46 -7.61
CA THR A 49 1.58 7.07 -7.21
C THR A 49 2.45 6.96 -5.96
N LEU A 50 1.94 6.24 -4.98
CA LEU A 50 2.68 5.94 -3.75
C LEU A 50 2.81 4.43 -3.58
N GLN A 51 3.77 4.03 -2.77
CA GLN A 51 3.83 2.65 -2.26
C GLN A 51 3.50 2.68 -0.78
N MET A 52 2.46 1.94 -0.40
CA MET A 52 2.13 1.69 0.99
C MET A 52 2.87 0.43 1.42
N ILE A 53 3.71 0.53 2.44
CA ILE A 53 4.53 -0.60 2.89
C ILE A 53 4.32 -0.79 4.38
N GLY A 54 4.07 -2.01 4.78
CA GLY A 54 3.91 -2.33 6.18
C GLY A 54 3.58 -3.78 6.42
N PRO A 55 3.50 -4.19 7.69
CA PRO A 55 3.19 -5.56 8.05
C PRO A 55 1.69 -5.80 8.17
N ASP A 56 1.28 -7.03 7.86
CA ASP A 56 -0.02 -7.54 8.28
C ASP A 56 0.07 -8.02 9.73
N ARG A 57 -1.03 -8.51 10.28
CA ARG A 57 -1.05 -8.96 11.68
C ARG A 57 -0.30 -10.27 11.92
N GLY A 58 -0.03 -11.01 10.87
CA GLY A 58 0.78 -12.22 10.93
C GLY A 58 2.28 -11.97 10.81
N GLY A 59 2.69 -10.71 10.65
CA GLY A 59 4.09 -10.33 10.51
C GLY A 59 4.63 -10.35 9.09
N GLY A 60 3.81 -10.66 8.10
CA GLY A 60 4.21 -10.58 6.70
C GLY A 60 4.20 -9.13 6.22
N PHE A 61 5.24 -8.73 5.49
CA PHE A 61 5.35 -7.38 4.95
C PHE A 61 4.85 -7.34 3.50
N TRP A 62 4.15 -6.26 3.18
CA TRP A 62 3.56 -6.08 1.86
C TRP A 62 3.92 -4.72 1.29
N THR A 63 4.17 -4.70 -0.01
CA THR A 63 4.38 -3.47 -0.79
C THR A 63 3.19 -3.31 -1.71
N ILE A 64 2.45 -2.23 -1.53
CA ILE A 64 1.16 -2.03 -2.18
C ILE A 64 1.15 -0.66 -2.88
N PRO A 65 1.33 -0.64 -4.21
CA PRO A 65 1.16 0.62 -4.95
C PRO A 65 -0.27 1.13 -4.87
N ILE A 66 -0.41 2.41 -4.60
CA ILE A 66 -1.71 3.07 -4.53
C ILE A 66 -1.70 4.33 -5.39
N VAL A 67 -2.84 4.67 -5.95
CA VAL A 67 -3.00 5.87 -6.79
C VAL A 67 -4.13 6.73 -6.25
N GLU A 68 -4.04 8.03 -6.50
CA GLU A 68 -5.10 8.94 -6.13
C GLU A 68 -6.38 8.62 -6.88
N THR A 69 -7.51 8.92 -6.24
CA THR A 69 -8.83 8.84 -6.86
C THR A 69 -9.42 10.24 -6.96
N ARG A 70 -10.61 10.36 -7.51
CA ARG A 70 -11.33 11.64 -7.56
C ARG A 70 -11.83 12.09 -6.19
N THR A 71 -11.92 11.16 -5.24
CA THR A 71 -12.31 11.50 -3.88
C THR A 71 -11.06 11.89 -3.09
N PRO A 72 -11.01 13.09 -2.52
CA PRO A 72 -9.84 13.51 -1.75
C PRO A 72 -9.51 12.51 -0.63
N ASN A 73 -8.23 12.22 -0.47
CA ASN A 73 -7.68 11.35 0.57
C ASN A 73 -8.16 9.89 0.49
N THR A 74 -8.84 9.52 -0.59
CA THR A 74 -9.19 8.14 -0.90
C THR A 74 -8.25 7.64 -1.99
N TRP A 75 -7.57 6.56 -1.71
CA TRP A 75 -6.55 5.99 -2.60
C TRP A 75 -6.96 4.61 -3.06
N ARG A 76 -6.59 4.29 -4.29
CA ARG A 76 -6.93 2.99 -4.88
C ARG A 76 -5.70 2.11 -4.92
N PRO A 77 -5.70 0.98 -4.17
CA PRO A 77 -4.66 -0.03 -4.35
C PRO A 77 -4.74 -0.61 -5.76
N VAL A 78 -3.61 -0.66 -6.45
CA VAL A 78 -3.56 -1.16 -7.83
C VAL A 78 -3.21 -2.64 -7.84
N THR A 79 -2.25 -3.01 -7.01
CA THR A 79 -1.78 -4.37 -6.85
C THR A 79 -1.06 -4.45 -5.50
N GLY A 80 -0.45 -5.57 -5.20
CA GLY A 80 0.37 -5.72 -3.99
C GLY A 80 1.13 -7.02 -4.05
N TRP A 81 2.30 -7.03 -3.43
CA TRP A 81 3.14 -8.23 -3.39
C TRP A 81 3.88 -8.28 -2.06
N PRO A 82 4.36 -9.47 -1.67
CA PRO A 82 5.22 -9.58 -0.49
C PRO A 82 6.44 -8.68 -0.64
N SER A 83 6.75 -7.91 0.40
CA SER A 83 7.87 -6.97 0.34
C SER A 83 9.19 -7.69 0.19
N GLU A 84 10.06 -7.10 -0.63
CA GLU A 84 11.44 -7.55 -0.72
C GLU A 84 12.23 -7.06 0.49
N THR A 85 13.38 -7.67 0.72
CA THR A 85 14.23 -7.32 1.86
C THR A 85 14.55 -5.83 1.91
N GLU A 86 14.78 -5.20 0.77
CA GLU A 86 15.07 -3.77 0.68
C GLU A 86 13.91 -2.92 1.17
N ASP A 87 12.69 -3.29 0.83
CA ASP A 87 11.49 -2.56 1.24
C ASP A 87 11.26 -2.68 2.74
N ILE A 88 11.49 -3.86 3.28
CA ILE A 88 11.37 -4.09 4.73
C ILE A 88 12.43 -3.26 5.48
N ALA A 89 13.65 -3.24 4.97
CA ALA A 89 14.71 -2.43 5.56
C ALA A 89 14.37 -0.94 5.53
N TRP A 90 13.83 -0.48 4.41
CA TRP A 90 13.37 0.91 4.28
C TRP A 90 12.29 1.22 5.31
N TYR A 91 11.31 0.35 5.45
CA TYR A 91 10.22 0.54 6.42
C TYR A 91 10.76 0.64 7.85
N ARG A 92 11.67 -0.25 8.21
CA ARG A 92 12.24 -0.29 9.56
C ARG A 92 13.17 0.89 9.86
N GLY A 93 13.84 1.40 8.84
CA GLY A 93 14.75 2.53 9.00
C GLY A 93 14.10 3.89 8.78
N SER A 94 12.87 3.92 8.30
CA SER A 94 12.16 5.17 8.00
C SER A 94 11.54 5.76 9.26
N ARG A 95 11.55 7.08 9.33
CA ARG A 95 11.01 7.81 10.48
C ARG A 95 9.76 8.59 10.13
#